data_2e80c0fec53dcfa38711f00614fbcbf3
#
_entry.id   2e80c0fec53dcfa38711f00614fbcbf3
#
_cell.length_a   1.000
_cell.length_b   1.000
_cell.length_c   1.000
_cell.angle_alpha   90.00
_cell.angle_beta   90.00
_cell.angle_gamma   90.00
#
_symmetry.space_group_name_H-M   'P 1'
#
loop_
_entity.id
_entity.type
_entity.pdbx_description
1 polymer ?
#
loop_
_entity_poly.entity_id
_entity_poly.type
_entity_poly.pdbx_seq_one_letter_code
_entity_poly.pdbx_strand_id
1 'polypeptide(L)'
;DQINYPLQNNAERGIAIQLESDYNYEFVLVCATGTKATGIEIDNSDETMIDYTLNTSGTEKNIATLDFNCDFGGTYLIKYKMLSGSAKTNCSYFSILRMEKTISK
;
A
#
# COMPACT_ATOMS: atom_id res chain seq x y z
N ASP A 1 11.37 -5.37 -1.39
CA ASP A 1 12.03 -4.08 -1.30
C ASP A 1 11.31 -3.18 -0.32
N GLN A 2 12.06 -2.45 0.45
CA GLN A 2 11.53 -1.55 1.45
C GLN A 2 11.76 -0.11 1.01
N ILE A 3 10.69 0.67 1.04
CA ILE A 3 10.75 2.07 0.64
C ILE A 3 10.21 2.89 1.81
N ASN A 4 11.00 3.87 2.26
CA ASN A 4 10.59 4.76 3.33
C ASN A 4 10.14 6.10 2.74
N TYR A 5 8.84 6.35 2.82
CA TYR A 5 8.27 7.61 2.37
C TYR A 5 7.58 8.27 3.57
N PRO A 6 8.13 9.34 4.10
CA PRO A 6 7.44 10.04 5.16
C PRO A 6 6.14 10.66 4.63
N LEU A 7 5.04 10.34 5.27
CA LEU A 7 3.74 10.94 5.00
C LEU A 7 3.37 11.85 6.16
N GLN A 8 2.99 13.06 5.82
CA GLN A 8 2.48 13.99 6.80
C GLN A 8 1.01 13.70 7.09
N ASN A 9 0.49 14.32 8.13
CA ASN A 9 -0.90 14.18 8.54
C ASN A 9 -1.87 14.42 7.38
N ASN A 10 -2.84 13.54 7.21
CA ASN A 10 -3.85 13.58 6.16
C ASN A 10 -3.27 13.62 4.75
N ALA A 11 -2.13 12.97 4.55
CA ALA A 11 -1.44 13.01 3.27
C ALA A 11 -1.70 11.75 2.45
N GLU A 12 -1.56 11.91 1.14
CA GLU A 12 -1.59 10.82 0.18
C GLU A 12 -0.35 10.92 -0.70
N ARG A 13 0.25 9.79 -1.01
CA ARG A 13 1.36 9.72 -1.97
C ARG A 13 1.15 8.56 -2.92
N GLY A 14 1.66 8.72 -4.14
CA GLY A 14 1.62 7.68 -5.13
C GLY A 14 3.01 7.41 -5.68
N ILE A 15 3.26 6.15 -6.01
CA ILE A 15 4.48 5.73 -6.71
C ILE A 15 4.10 4.86 -7.88
N ALA A 16 4.76 5.09 -9.02
CA ALA A 16 4.61 4.23 -10.19
C ALA A 16 5.63 3.10 -10.08
N ILE A 17 5.17 1.88 -10.26
CA ILE A 17 6.03 0.71 -10.09
C ILE A 17 5.69 -0.34 -11.13
N GLN A 18 6.72 -1.04 -11.62
CA GLN A 18 6.55 -2.14 -12.55
C GLN A 18 6.25 -3.42 -11.76
N LEU A 19 5.11 -4.04 -12.02
CA LEU A 19 4.74 -5.32 -11.45
C LEU A 19 4.71 -6.38 -12.55
N GLU A 20 5.03 -7.60 -12.17
CA GLU A 20 5.15 -8.71 -13.11
C GLU A 20 4.11 -9.78 -12.83
N SER A 21 3.58 -10.40 -13.89
CA SER A 21 2.52 -11.39 -13.78
C SER A 21 2.96 -12.71 -13.13
N ASP A 22 4.26 -12.93 -13.00
CA ASP A 22 4.78 -14.16 -12.37
C ASP A 22 4.80 -14.09 -10.85
N TYR A 23 4.38 -12.97 -10.27
CA TYR A 23 4.49 -12.74 -8.83
C TYR A 23 3.19 -12.29 -8.21
N ASN A 24 3.04 -12.61 -6.95
CA ASN A 24 2.08 -12.00 -6.06
C ASN A 24 2.82 -10.96 -5.22
N TYR A 25 2.10 -9.93 -4.81
CA TYR A 25 2.70 -8.84 -4.06
C TYR A 25 1.92 -8.59 -2.77
N GLU A 26 2.65 -8.27 -1.72
CA GLU A 26 2.05 -7.80 -0.49
C GLU A 26 2.58 -6.39 -0.22
N PHE A 27 1.66 -5.46 -0.07
CA PHE A 27 1.97 -4.07 0.25
C PHE A 27 1.62 -3.84 1.72
N VAL A 28 2.56 -3.27 2.46
CA VAL A 28 2.38 -2.99 3.88
C VAL A 28 2.74 -1.52 4.13
N LEU A 29 1.83 -0.81 4.76
CA LEU A 29 2.03 0.57 5.19
C LEU A 29 1.96 0.62 6.71
N VAL A 30 3.00 1.14 7.35
CA VAL A 30 3.04 1.31 8.81
C VAL A 30 3.22 2.78 9.12
N CYS A 31 2.29 3.31 9.89
CA CYS A 31 2.31 4.69 10.32
C CYS A 31 2.43 4.74 11.85
N ALA A 32 2.62 5.93 12.39
CA ALA A 32 2.77 6.11 13.83
C ALA A 32 1.48 5.73 14.57
N THR A 33 1.62 5.31 15.81
CA THR A 33 0.47 5.07 16.68
C THR A 33 -0.31 6.38 16.83
N GLY A 34 -1.62 6.28 16.90
CA GLY A 34 -2.50 7.45 16.91
C GLY A 34 -3.07 7.80 15.55
N THR A 35 -2.58 7.15 14.48
CA THR A 35 -3.17 7.26 13.16
C THR A 35 -4.59 6.70 13.17
N LYS A 36 -5.55 7.43 12.61
CA LYS A 36 -6.96 7.02 12.63
C LYS A 36 -7.36 6.14 11.47
N ALA A 37 -6.64 6.21 10.37
CA ALA A 37 -6.90 5.38 9.20
C ALA A 37 -5.65 5.29 8.34
N THR A 38 -5.45 4.11 7.75
CA THR A 38 -4.40 3.90 6.74
C THR A 38 -5.00 3.20 5.54
N GLY A 39 -4.57 3.56 4.36
CA GLY A 39 -5.10 2.99 3.13
C GLY A 39 -4.03 2.78 2.08
N ILE A 40 -4.23 1.75 1.28
CA ILE A 40 -3.40 1.45 0.11
C ILE A 40 -4.36 1.22 -1.06
N GLU A 41 -4.08 1.85 -2.17
CA GLU A 41 -4.87 1.71 -3.40
C GLU A 41 -3.94 1.37 -4.54
N ILE A 42 -4.36 0.46 -5.42
CA ILE A 42 -3.63 0.09 -6.62
C ILE A 42 -4.45 0.52 -7.83
N ASP A 43 -3.87 1.36 -8.67
CA ASP A 43 -4.46 1.76 -9.94
C ASP A 43 -3.66 1.15 -11.08
N ASN A 44 -4.34 0.86 -12.19
CA ASN A 44 -3.66 0.46 -13.42
C ASN A 44 -3.08 1.69 -14.13
N SER A 45 -2.45 1.47 -15.29
CA SER A 45 -1.84 2.55 -16.05
C SER A 45 -2.84 3.59 -16.59
N ASP A 46 -4.12 3.25 -16.64
CA ASP A 46 -5.20 4.16 -17.02
C ASP A 46 -5.76 4.93 -15.83
N GLU A 47 -5.13 4.81 -14.67
CA GLU A 47 -5.55 5.43 -13.42
C GLU A 47 -6.91 4.92 -12.92
N THR A 48 -7.28 3.71 -13.33
CA THR A 48 -8.47 3.04 -12.82
C THR A 48 -8.08 2.23 -11.59
N MET A 49 -8.80 2.44 -10.50
CA MET A 49 -8.58 1.68 -9.27
C MET A 49 -8.96 0.22 -9.48
N ILE A 50 -8.06 -0.70 -9.19
CA ILE A 50 -8.29 -2.13 -9.35
C ILE A 50 -8.33 -2.87 -8.02
N ASP A 51 -7.76 -2.32 -6.96
CA ASP A 51 -7.84 -2.90 -5.63
C ASP A 51 -7.52 -1.83 -4.57
N TYR A 52 -8.00 -2.05 -3.35
CA TYR A 52 -7.69 -1.15 -2.25
C TYR A 52 -7.95 -1.82 -0.91
N THR A 53 -7.34 -1.26 0.12
CA THR A 53 -7.68 -1.55 1.50
C THR A 53 -7.75 -0.23 2.28
N LEU A 54 -8.65 -0.18 3.24
CA LEU A 54 -8.77 0.97 4.13
C LEU A 54 -9.02 0.45 5.54
N ASN A 55 -8.06 0.69 6.41
CA ASN A 55 -8.14 0.25 7.80
C ASN A 55 -8.54 1.42 8.68
N THR A 56 -9.78 1.39 9.17
CA THR A 56 -10.38 2.48 9.96
C THR A 56 -10.86 2.04 11.33
N SER A 57 -10.71 0.76 11.67
CA SER A 57 -11.26 0.22 12.91
C SER A 57 -10.26 -0.72 13.58
N GLY A 58 -10.54 -1.07 14.84
CA GLY A 58 -9.67 -1.95 15.61
C GLY A 58 -8.55 -1.20 16.31
N THR A 59 -7.57 -1.94 16.80
CA THR A 59 -6.47 -1.39 17.60
C THR A 59 -5.26 -1.00 16.76
N GLU A 60 -5.15 -1.49 15.53
CA GLU A 60 -4.00 -1.26 14.67
C GLU A 60 -4.37 -0.50 13.40
N LYS A 61 -5.06 0.63 13.59
CA LYS A 61 -5.44 1.51 12.46
C LYS A 61 -4.25 2.15 11.76
N ASN A 62 -3.08 2.06 12.37
CA ASN A 62 -1.85 2.61 11.82
C ASN A 62 -1.16 1.66 10.84
N ILE A 63 -1.72 0.48 10.60
CA ILE A 63 -1.14 -0.51 9.70
C ILE A 63 -2.16 -0.90 8.65
N ALA A 64 -1.75 -0.86 7.38
CA ALA A 64 -2.56 -1.36 6.27
C ALA A 64 -1.76 -2.40 5.50
N THR A 65 -2.44 -3.47 5.11
CA THR A 65 -1.85 -4.55 4.32
C THR A 65 -2.77 -4.87 3.15
N LEU A 66 -2.21 -4.97 1.96
CA LEU A 66 -2.95 -5.31 0.76
C LEU A 66 -2.20 -6.37 -0.02
N ASP A 67 -2.86 -7.52 -0.24
CA ASP A 67 -2.33 -8.58 -1.07
C ASP A 67 -2.85 -8.40 -2.50
N PHE A 68 -1.97 -8.49 -3.47
CA PHE A 68 -2.29 -8.29 -4.87
C PHE A 68 -1.75 -9.43 -5.71
N ASN A 69 -2.64 -10.13 -6.38
CA ASN A 69 -2.30 -11.15 -7.36
C ASN A 69 -2.20 -10.48 -8.73
N CYS A 70 -0.98 -10.31 -9.23
CA CYS A 70 -0.75 -9.62 -10.49
C CYS A 70 -1.01 -10.58 -11.65
N ASP A 71 -2.10 -10.37 -12.39
CA ASP A 71 -2.44 -11.18 -13.55
C ASP A 71 -1.83 -10.62 -14.84
N PHE A 72 -1.60 -9.32 -14.89
CA PHE A 72 -1.06 -8.65 -16.06
C PHE A 72 0.13 -7.80 -15.66
N GLY A 73 1.29 -8.11 -16.19
CA GLY A 73 2.49 -7.30 -15.95
C GLY A 73 2.35 -5.91 -16.58
N GLY A 74 2.94 -4.94 -15.95
CA GLY A 74 2.94 -3.57 -16.43
C GLY A 74 3.19 -2.56 -15.32
N THR A 75 2.99 -1.29 -15.65
CA THR A 75 3.15 -0.21 -14.68
C THR A 75 1.87 0.01 -13.93
N TYR A 76 1.98 0.05 -12.60
CA TYR A 76 0.87 0.30 -11.70
C TYR A 76 1.19 1.52 -10.85
N LEU A 77 0.17 2.24 -10.45
CA LEU A 77 0.30 3.34 -9.51
C LEU A 77 -0.17 2.87 -8.15
N ILE A 78 0.73 2.87 -7.18
CA ILE A 78 0.41 2.48 -5.82
C ILE A 78 0.25 3.75 -5.02
N LYS A 79 -0.96 3.98 -4.51
CA LYS A 79 -1.27 5.13 -3.67
C LYS A 79 -1.40 4.68 -2.23
N TYR A 80 -0.78 5.40 -1.34
CA TYR A 80 -0.92 5.14 0.08
C TYR A 80 -1.24 6.43 0.79
N LYS A 81 -2.08 6.31 1.81
CA LYS A 81 -2.64 7.48 2.47
C LYS A 81 -2.84 7.22 3.96
N MET A 82 -2.82 8.30 4.70
CA MET A 82 -2.96 8.29 6.13
C MET A 82 -3.93 9.38 6.55
N LEU A 83 -4.85 9.04 7.44
CA LEU A 83 -5.68 10.00 8.13
C LEU A 83 -5.28 9.97 9.61
N SER A 84 -4.83 11.08 10.13
CA SER A 84 -4.35 11.17 11.50
C SER A 84 -5.22 12.11 12.32
N GLY A 85 -5.34 11.80 13.60
CA GLY A 85 -5.92 12.73 14.56
C GLY A 85 -4.89 13.66 15.21
N SER A 86 -3.62 13.50 14.87
CA SER A 86 -2.53 14.27 15.42
C SER A 86 -1.70 14.92 14.31
N ALA A 87 -1.33 16.15 14.50
CA ALA A 87 -0.55 16.90 13.52
C ALA A 87 0.88 16.37 13.32
N LYS A 88 1.36 15.50 14.18
CA LYS A 88 2.73 15.00 14.13
C LYS A 88 2.83 13.54 13.75
N THR A 89 1.74 12.93 13.30
CA THR A 89 1.72 11.52 12.93
C THR A 89 2.28 11.35 11.52
N ASN A 90 3.21 10.44 11.36
CA ASN A 90 3.85 10.13 10.09
C ASN A 90 3.78 8.66 9.78
N CYS A 91 3.78 8.32 8.49
CA CYS A 91 4.05 6.96 8.05
C CYS A 91 5.54 6.87 7.72
N SER A 92 6.22 5.93 8.35
CA SER A 92 7.67 5.80 8.23
C SER A 92 8.10 4.56 7.46
N TYR A 93 7.15 3.73 7.05
CA TYR A 93 7.48 2.45 6.47
C TYR A 93 6.43 2.06 5.42
N PHE A 94 6.89 1.80 4.21
CA PHE A 94 6.08 1.21 3.16
C PHE A 94 6.90 0.09 2.53
N SER A 95 6.37 -1.12 2.55
CA SER A 95 7.07 -2.31 2.09
C SER A 95 6.32 -2.97 0.96
N ILE A 96 7.05 -3.45 -0.02
CA ILE A 96 6.51 -4.27 -1.09
C ILE A 96 7.25 -5.60 -1.05
N LEU A 97 6.53 -6.67 -0.75
CA LEU A 97 7.08 -8.01 -0.74
C LEU A 97 6.62 -8.73 -1.99
N ARG A 98 7.58 -9.24 -2.75
CA ARG A 98 7.31 -9.99 -3.97
C ARG A 98 7.48 -11.48 -3.70
N MET A 99 6.50 -12.25 -4.12
CA MET A 99 6.50 -13.70 -3.93
C MET A 99 6.21 -14.38 -5.26
N GLU A 100 7.00 -15.40 -5.61
CA GLU A 100 6.74 -16.18 -6.81
C GLU A 100 5.40 -16.90 -6.67
N LYS A 101 4.64 -16.96 -7.77
CA LYS A 101 3.41 -17.73 -7.80
C LYS A 101 3.72 -19.22 -7.76
N THR A 102 2.99 -19.94 -6.92
CA THR A 102 3.10 -21.40 -6.86
C THR A 102 2.46 -21.99 -8.10
N ILE A 103 3.19 -22.85 -8.80
CA ILE A 103 2.68 -23.58 -9.95
C ILE A 103 2.19 -24.91 -9.46
N SER A 104 0.89 -25.14 -9.57
CA SER A 104 0.28 -26.44 -9.31
C SER A 104 0.45 -27.33 -10.52
N LYS A 105 0.91 -28.50 -10.29
CA LYS A 105 1.01 -29.50 -11.34
C LYS A 105 -0.02 -30.59 -11.13
#